data_de6ea01a01e9c80b3950ebe807e2edb0
#
_entry.id   de6ea01a01e9c80b3950ebe807e2edb0
#
_cell.length_a   1.000
_cell.length_b   1.000
_cell.length_c   1.000
_cell.angle_alpha   90.00
_cell.angle_beta   90.00
_cell.angle_gamma   90.00
#
_symmetry.space_group_name_H-M   'P 1'
#
loop_
_entity.id
_entity.type
_entity.pdbx_description
1 polymer ?
#
loop_
_entity_poly.entity_id
_entity_poly.type
_entity_poly.pdbx_seq_one_letter_code
_entity_poly.pdbx_strand_id
1 'polypeptide(L)'
;MIPNDKITEIFYIADEFCKEFYKVVEEQSLPSNTSKKRRNKPCKLSDSEIITILILFHLKNYRNLKHFYIYYVQVHLKDYFPKTVSYNRFVELQQKCVLPLVLFLKTCCLGECTGISIIDSTTIKVCKNNRINAHKVFKNIAQRGKSSMGWFYGFKLHIIVNDKGEILNFMITTGNVDDREPLKNNKFTQDIFGKLLADRGYISKELFNMLFVDGLHLMAKLKNNMKGRIISVSDSILMRKRALIETINDELKNICQIEHSRHRSFTNFITNLISGLVAYSFLPKKPRIRYEKEETKQLALF
;
A
#
# COMPACT_ATOMS: atom_id res chain seq x y z
N MET A 1 5.16 8.59 20.66
CA MET A 1 5.76 7.26 20.98
C MET A 1 4.69 6.22 20.71
N ILE A 2 4.99 5.08 20.07
CA ILE A 2 3.99 4.01 19.91
C ILE A 2 3.81 3.36 21.28
N PRO A 3 2.58 3.27 21.82
CA PRO A 3 2.32 2.61 23.09
C PRO A 3 2.73 1.12 23.03
N ASN A 4 3.10 0.54 24.15
CA ASN A 4 3.46 -0.88 24.24
C ASN A 4 2.30 -1.78 23.82
N ASP A 5 1.08 -1.41 24.18
CA ASP A 5 -0.14 -2.13 23.79
C ASP A 5 -0.30 -2.26 22.26
N LYS A 6 0.14 -1.24 21.51
CA LYS A 6 0.10 -1.27 20.04
C LYS A 6 1.08 -2.27 19.44
N ILE A 7 2.21 -2.52 20.07
CA ILE A 7 3.17 -3.56 19.62
C ILE A 7 2.54 -4.94 19.79
N THR A 8 1.91 -5.17 20.94
CA THR A 8 1.21 -6.43 21.24
C THR A 8 0.02 -6.64 20.30
N GLU A 9 -0.76 -5.59 20.04
CA GLU A 9 -1.88 -5.62 19.09
C GLU A 9 -1.43 -6.02 17.68
N ILE A 10 -0.39 -5.38 17.15
CA ILE A 10 0.16 -5.68 15.82
C ILE A 10 0.67 -7.13 15.78
N PHE A 11 1.40 -7.55 16.81
CA PHE A 11 1.92 -8.91 16.89
C PHE A 11 0.78 -9.94 16.93
N TYR A 12 -0.26 -9.70 17.75
CA TYR A 12 -1.40 -10.59 17.87
C TYR A 12 -2.10 -10.80 16.53
N ILE A 13 -2.41 -9.72 15.81
CA ILE A 13 -3.06 -9.79 14.49
C ILE A 13 -2.17 -10.54 13.48
N ALA A 14 -0.87 -10.26 13.48
CA ALA A 14 0.09 -10.92 12.60
C ALA A 14 0.24 -12.42 12.92
N ASP A 15 0.19 -12.79 14.22
CA ASP A 15 0.34 -14.16 14.67
C ASP A 15 -0.89 -15.01 14.36
N GLU A 16 -2.09 -14.48 14.59
CA GLU A 16 -3.34 -15.15 14.21
C GLU A 16 -3.40 -15.38 12.70
N PHE A 17 -3.06 -14.35 11.89
CA PHE A 17 -2.95 -14.51 10.45
C PHE A 17 -1.93 -15.59 10.06
N CYS A 18 -0.73 -15.59 10.64
CA CYS A 18 0.30 -16.57 10.30
C CYS A 18 -0.13 -18.00 10.65
N LYS A 19 -0.81 -18.21 11.77
CA LYS A 19 -1.36 -19.51 12.14
C LYS A 19 -2.35 -20.04 11.10
N GLU A 20 -3.32 -19.22 10.71
CA GLU A 20 -4.30 -19.60 9.68
C GLU A 20 -3.63 -19.79 8.31
N PHE A 21 -2.70 -18.91 7.93
CA PHE A 21 -1.95 -19.03 6.67
C PHE A 21 -1.22 -20.38 6.57
N TYR A 22 -0.47 -20.77 7.62
CA TYR A 22 0.28 -22.02 7.58
C TYR A 22 -0.63 -23.26 7.64
N LYS A 23 -1.74 -23.19 8.34
CA LYS A 23 -2.75 -24.26 8.34
C LYS A 23 -3.28 -24.50 6.92
N VAL A 24 -3.67 -23.44 6.20
CA VAL A 24 -4.13 -23.55 4.80
C VAL A 24 -3.02 -24.07 3.88
N VAL A 25 -1.77 -23.62 4.08
CA VAL A 25 -0.62 -24.10 3.27
C VAL A 25 -0.35 -25.59 3.52
N GLU A 26 -0.47 -26.08 4.77
CA GLU A 26 -0.31 -27.50 5.10
C GLU A 26 -1.43 -28.34 4.49
N GLU A 27 -2.69 -27.91 4.57
CA GLU A 27 -3.85 -28.59 4.00
C GLU A 27 -3.78 -28.70 2.46
N GLN A 28 -3.22 -27.69 1.79
CA GLN A 28 -3.10 -27.64 0.33
C GLN A 28 -1.77 -28.21 -0.20
N SER A 29 -0.80 -28.51 0.67
CA SER A 29 0.47 -29.06 0.23
C SER A 29 0.33 -30.55 -0.12
N LEU A 30 0.57 -30.88 -1.39
CA LEU A 30 0.69 -32.28 -1.82
C LEU A 30 1.87 -32.95 -1.09
N PRO A 31 1.74 -34.22 -0.70
CA PRO A 31 2.84 -34.95 -0.07
C PRO A 31 4.05 -34.93 -1.02
N SER A 32 5.12 -34.27 -0.59
CA SER A 32 6.34 -34.18 -1.39
C SER A 32 7.02 -35.54 -1.46
N ASN A 33 7.03 -36.17 -2.65
CA ASN A 33 7.73 -37.41 -2.97
C ASN A 33 9.26 -37.26 -2.97
N THR A 34 9.83 -36.28 -2.30
CA THR A 34 11.28 -36.11 -2.21
C THR A 34 11.84 -36.90 -1.03
N SER A 35 12.55 -38.00 -1.32
CA SER A 35 13.26 -38.86 -0.37
C SER A 35 14.38 -38.16 0.43
N LYS A 36 14.64 -36.88 0.20
CA LYS A 36 15.64 -36.12 0.96
C LYS A 36 14.99 -35.43 2.15
N LYS A 37 15.17 -36.00 3.35
CA LYS A 37 14.83 -35.32 4.61
C LYS A 37 15.58 -33.99 4.70
N ARG A 38 14.89 -32.88 4.43
CA ARG A 38 15.44 -31.55 4.72
C ARG A 38 15.48 -31.36 6.23
N ARG A 39 16.64 -30.94 6.74
CA ARG A 39 16.80 -30.65 8.17
C ARG A 39 16.02 -29.36 8.49
N ASN A 40 14.78 -29.50 8.95
CA ASN A 40 13.93 -28.41 9.35
C ASN A 40 14.24 -27.98 10.80
N LYS A 41 15.34 -27.24 11.00
CA LYS A 41 15.51 -26.54 12.27
C LYS A 41 14.62 -25.30 12.24
N PRO A 42 13.67 -25.13 13.17
CA PRO A 42 12.81 -23.95 13.23
C PRO A 42 13.65 -22.68 13.34
N CYS A 43 13.20 -21.61 12.69
CA CYS A 43 13.86 -20.31 12.77
C CYS A 43 13.70 -19.76 14.19
N LYS A 44 14.68 -18.95 14.64
CA LYS A 44 14.61 -18.28 15.94
C LYS A 44 13.55 -17.17 15.98
N LEU A 45 13.31 -16.51 14.84
CA LEU A 45 12.24 -15.54 14.65
C LEU A 45 11.11 -16.19 13.85
N SER A 46 9.89 -16.06 14.31
CA SER A 46 8.68 -16.43 13.57
C SER A 46 8.38 -15.42 12.47
N ASP A 47 7.56 -15.79 11.50
CA ASP A 47 7.14 -14.86 10.45
C ASP A 47 6.25 -13.74 11.02
N SER A 48 5.47 -14.02 12.07
CA SER A 48 4.69 -13.02 12.81
C SER A 48 5.58 -11.97 13.49
N GLU A 49 6.70 -12.39 14.10
CA GLU A 49 7.70 -11.48 14.66
C GLU A 49 8.37 -10.63 13.56
N ILE A 50 8.71 -11.23 12.42
CA ILE A 50 9.33 -10.53 11.28
C ILE A 50 8.37 -9.48 10.72
N ILE A 51 7.11 -9.84 10.48
CA ILE A 51 6.05 -8.93 10.01
C ILE A 51 5.89 -7.76 11.00
N THR A 52 5.80 -8.06 12.29
CA THR A 52 5.68 -7.03 13.34
C THR A 52 6.86 -6.08 13.34
N ILE A 53 8.09 -6.59 13.28
CA ILE A 53 9.32 -5.76 13.22
C ILE A 53 9.31 -4.85 11.98
N LEU A 54 8.89 -5.36 10.82
CA LEU A 54 8.80 -4.59 9.58
C LEU A 54 7.75 -3.48 9.68
N ILE A 55 6.59 -3.75 10.25
CA ILE A 55 5.54 -2.74 10.49
C ILE A 55 6.06 -1.65 11.45
N LEU A 56 6.69 -2.05 12.55
CA LEU A 56 7.25 -1.13 13.53
C LEU A 56 8.35 -0.24 12.94
N PHE A 57 9.16 -0.74 11.99
CA PHE A 57 10.15 0.05 11.28
C PHE A 57 9.53 1.29 10.63
N HIS A 58 8.42 1.14 9.95
CA HIS A 58 7.70 2.24 9.30
C HIS A 58 6.97 3.13 10.31
N LEU A 59 6.25 2.55 11.25
CA LEU A 59 5.51 3.30 12.27
C LEU A 59 6.41 4.14 13.18
N LYS A 60 7.65 3.72 13.41
CA LYS A 60 8.66 4.47 14.18
C LYS A 60 9.44 5.48 13.33
N ASN A 61 9.09 5.61 12.06
CA ASN A 61 9.67 6.59 11.14
C ASN A 61 11.20 6.47 10.98
N TYR A 62 11.74 5.24 11.06
CA TYR A 62 13.16 5.01 10.80
C TYR A 62 13.45 4.94 9.30
N ARG A 63 14.54 5.57 8.86
CA ARG A 63 15.00 5.53 7.45
C ARG A 63 16.00 4.42 7.17
N ASN A 64 16.65 3.88 8.20
CA ASN A 64 17.71 2.88 8.07
C ASN A 64 17.32 1.61 8.83
N LEU A 65 16.96 0.56 8.10
CA LEU A 65 16.52 -0.70 8.68
C LEU A 65 17.61 -1.35 9.55
N LYS A 66 18.90 -1.26 9.16
CA LYS A 66 20.00 -1.81 9.96
C LYS A 66 20.12 -1.11 11.31
N HIS A 67 20.04 0.22 11.30
CA HIS A 67 20.09 1.01 12.53
C HIS A 67 18.88 0.70 13.43
N PHE A 68 17.67 0.66 12.86
CA PHE A 68 16.45 0.29 13.58
C PHE A 68 16.57 -1.10 14.20
N TYR A 69 17.00 -2.11 13.42
CA TYR A 69 17.06 -3.48 13.90
C TYR A 69 18.10 -3.65 15.03
N ILE A 70 19.32 -3.13 14.84
CA ILE A 70 20.42 -3.31 15.82
C ILE A 70 20.20 -2.48 17.08
N TYR A 71 19.87 -1.19 16.94
CA TYR A 71 19.84 -0.28 18.08
C TYR A 71 18.45 -0.13 18.71
N TYR A 72 17.38 -0.43 18.01
CA TYR A 72 16.04 -0.33 18.58
C TYR A 72 15.44 -1.71 18.89
N VAL A 73 15.38 -2.63 17.91
CA VAL A 73 14.77 -3.94 18.13
C VAL A 73 15.58 -4.77 19.13
N GLN A 74 16.90 -4.93 18.91
CA GLN A 74 17.74 -5.80 19.72
C GLN A 74 18.02 -5.21 21.13
N VAL A 75 17.90 -3.89 21.32
CA VAL A 75 18.22 -3.23 22.59
C VAL A 75 16.93 -2.89 23.35
N HIS A 76 16.01 -2.13 22.71
CA HIS A 76 14.83 -1.59 23.40
C HIS A 76 13.58 -2.51 23.31
N LEU A 77 13.53 -3.42 22.35
CA LEU A 77 12.43 -4.38 22.20
C LEU A 77 12.84 -5.80 22.57
N LYS A 78 13.91 -5.98 23.37
CA LYS A 78 14.42 -7.30 23.75
C LYS A 78 13.37 -8.14 24.51
N ASP A 79 12.52 -7.51 25.30
CA ASP A 79 11.46 -8.19 26.05
C ASP A 79 10.36 -8.73 25.12
N TYR A 80 10.09 -8.03 24.01
CA TYR A 80 9.14 -8.49 22.97
C TYR A 80 9.76 -9.49 22.00
N PHE A 81 11.05 -9.35 21.69
CA PHE A 81 11.80 -10.19 20.76
C PHE A 81 13.06 -10.78 21.41
N PRO A 82 12.91 -11.74 22.34
CA PRO A 82 14.05 -12.25 23.14
C PRO A 82 15.03 -13.07 22.31
N LYS A 83 14.61 -13.64 21.18
CA LYS A 83 15.41 -14.53 20.34
C LYS A 83 15.73 -13.91 18.97
N THR A 84 16.37 -12.73 18.97
CA THR A 84 16.77 -12.08 17.72
C THR A 84 17.89 -12.85 17.00
N VAL A 85 18.03 -12.59 15.70
CA VAL A 85 19.08 -13.12 14.81
C VAL A 85 20.03 -11.99 14.39
N SER A 86 21.16 -12.32 13.73
CA SER A 86 22.01 -11.28 13.12
C SER A 86 21.25 -10.48 12.05
N TYR A 87 21.62 -9.23 11.83
CA TYR A 87 20.99 -8.37 10.82
C TYR A 87 20.98 -9.00 9.43
N ASN A 88 22.09 -9.61 9.00
CA ASN A 88 22.15 -10.26 7.70
C ASN A 88 21.13 -11.41 7.61
N ARG A 89 21.00 -12.20 8.67
CA ARG A 89 20.01 -13.27 8.72
C ARG A 89 18.59 -12.73 8.74
N PHE A 90 18.35 -11.62 9.41
CA PHE A 90 17.03 -10.94 9.38
C PHE A 90 16.67 -10.50 7.95
N VAL A 91 17.64 -9.92 7.20
CA VAL A 91 17.43 -9.52 5.80
C VAL A 91 17.11 -10.71 4.90
N GLU A 92 17.69 -11.88 5.14
CA GLU A 92 17.34 -13.11 4.39
C GLU A 92 15.94 -13.61 4.74
N LEU A 93 15.57 -13.55 6.01
CA LEU A 93 14.25 -14.00 6.49
C LEU A 93 13.13 -13.11 5.97
N GLN A 94 13.29 -11.79 6.00
CA GLN A 94 12.29 -10.87 5.46
C GLN A 94 11.98 -11.13 3.97
N GLN A 95 12.94 -11.61 3.17
CA GLN A 95 12.68 -11.99 1.78
C GLN A 95 11.74 -13.18 1.66
N LYS A 96 11.77 -14.10 2.61
CA LYS A 96 10.87 -15.26 2.65
C LYS A 96 9.46 -14.87 3.09
N CYS A 97 9.35 -13.82 3.90
CA CYS A 97 8.08 -13.29 4.39
C CYS A 97 7.29 -12.47 3.36
N VAL A 98 7.76 -12.29 2.11
CA VAL A 98 7.04 -11.46 1.12
C VAL A 98 5.64 -11.96 0.86
N LEU A 99 5.47 -13.27 0.62
CA LEU A 99 4.16 -13.84 0.32
C LEU A 99 3.19 -13.74 1.50
N PRO A 100 3.55 -14.20 2.72
CA PRO A 100 2.71 -13.98 3.90
C PRO A 100 2.37 -12.49 4.11
N LEU A 101 3.33 -11.59 3.94
CA LEU A 101 3.12 -10.15 4.14
C LEU A 101 2.14 -9.55 3.11
N VAL A 102 2.20 -9.96 1.83
CA VAL A 102 1.25 -9.51 0.81
C VAL A 102 -0.15 -10.03 1.11
N LEU A 103 -0.27 -11.28 1.54
CA LEU A 103 -1.56 -11.86 1.91
C LEU A 103 -2.10 -11.20 3.18
N PHE A 104 -1.26 -10.96 4.18
CA PHE A 104 -1.63 -10.21 5.39
C PHE A 104 -2.18 -8.82 5.05
N LEU A 105 -1.52 -8.07 4.15
CA LEU A 105 -2.04 -6.79 3.67
C LEU A 105 -3.43 -6.96 3.07
N LYS A 106 -3.62 -7.94 2.18
CA LYS A 106 -4.88 -8.14 1.46
C LYS A 106 -6.03 -8.62 2.32
N THR A 107 -5.77 -9.44 3.33
CA THR A 107 -6.82 -10.05 4.16
C THR A 107 -7.13 -9.27 5.43
N CYS A 108 -6.12 -8.61 6.03
CA CYS A 108 -6.26 -7.99 7.35
C CYS A 108 -6.19 -6.47 7.34
N CYS A 109 -5.69 -5.84 6.25
CA CYS A 109 -5.30 -4.43 6.29
C CYS A 109 -6.01 -3.55 5.26
N LEU A 110 -6.65 -4.13 4.23
CA LEU A 110 -7.44 -3.36 3.28
C LEU A 110 -8.80 -3.00 3.88
N GLY A 111 -9.31 -1.83 3.48
CA GLY A 111 -10.64 -1.37 3.84
C GLY A 111 -11.73 -1.95 2.95
N GLU A 112 -12.98 -1.63 3.27
CA GLU A 112 -14.16 -1.99 2.50
C GLU A 112 -14.65 -0.82 1.65
N CYS A 113 -15.22 -1.11 0.48
CA CYS A 113 -15.78 -0.10 -0.40
C CYS A 113 -17.06 0.51 0.23
N THR A 114 -17.11 1.82 0.30
CA THR A 114 -18.24 2.59 0.86
C THR A 114 -19.14 3.19 -0.23
N GLY A 115 -18.89 2.89 -1.51
CA GLY A 115 -19.54 3.52 -2.66
C GLY A 115 -18.89 4.82 -3.13
N ILE A 116 -17.90 5.34 -2.39
CA ILE A 116 -17.08 6.48 -2.79
C ILE A 116 -15.62 6.09 -2.66
N SER A 117 -14.94 6.08 -3.80
CA SER A 117 -13.53 5.71 -3.88
C SER A 117 -12.73 6.80 -4.60
N ILE A 118 -11.46 6.90 -4.31
CA ILE A 118 -10.54 7.85 -4.91
C ILE A 118 -9.34 7.08 -5.42
N ILE A 119 -8.93 7.34 -6.66
CA ILE A 119 -7.72 6.74 -7.26
C ILE A 119 -6.67 7.80 -7.54
N ASP A 120 -5.42 7.44 -7.31
CA ASP A 120 -4.27 8.20 -7.76
C ASP A 120 -3.05 7.30 -7.95
N SER A 121 -2.05 7.82 -8.66
CA SER A 121 -0.74 7.19 -8.81
C SER A 121 0.35 8.05 -8.21
N THR A 122 1.26 7.43 -7.48
CA THR A 122 2.43 8.12 -6.95
C THR A 122 3.72 7.45 -7.41
N THR A 123 4.75 8.26 -7.71
CA THR A 123 6.05 7.76 -8.18
C THR A 123 6.86 7.19 -7.03
N ILE A 124 7.51 6.05 -7.25
CA ILE A 124 8.50 5.44 -6.35
C ILE A 124 9.84 5.43 -7.08
N LYS A 125 10.70 6.40 -6.74
CA LYS A 125 12.01 6.57 -7.35
C LYS A 125 13.01 5.59 -6.75
N VAL A 126 13.76 4.88 -7.60
CA VAL A 126 14.79 3.92 -7.14
C VAL A 126 16.20 4.51 -7.15
N CYS A 127 16.44 5.53 -7.95
CA CYS A 127 17.69 6.31 -7.93
C CYS A 127 17.51 7.69 -8.56
N LYS A 128 18.49 8.57 -8.39
CA LYS A 128 18.57 9.85 -9.11
C LYS A 128 18.85 9.60 -10.60
N ASN A 129 18.32 10.48 -11.47
CA ASN A 129 18.42 10.32 -12.93
C ASN A 129 19.86 10.20 -13.46
N ASN A 130 20.82 10.91 -12.88
CA ASN A 130 22.24 10.82 -13.25
C ASN A 130 22.90 9.46 -12.89
N ARG A 131 22.23 8.62 -12.11
CA ARG A 131 22.75 7.32 -11.67
C ARG A 131 22.09 6.12 -12.37
N ILE A 132 21.18 6.36 -13.32
CA ILE A 132 20.41 5.29 -13.99
C ILE A 132 21.36 4.26 -14.63
N ASN A 133 22.36 4.72 -15.39
CA ASN A 133 23.28 3.84 -16.10
C ASN A 133 24.17 3.01 -15.14
N ALA A 134 24.50 3.55 -13.97
CA ALA A 134 25.31 2.87 -12.96
C ALA A 134 24.45 1.96 -12.03
N HIS A 135 23.11 2.04 -12.12
CA HIS A 135 22.22 1.33 -11.22
C HIS A 135 21.96 -0.10 -11.67
N LYS A 136 22.56 -1.06 -10.95
CA LYS A 136 22.51 -2.49 -11.34
C LYS A 136 21.28 -3.24 -10.81
N VAL A 137 20.79 -2.90 -9.59
CA VAL A 137 19.77 -3.68 -8.85
C VAL A 137 18.44 -3.74 -9.60
N PHE A 138 18.00 -2.62 -10.20
CA PHE A 138 16.72 -2.52 -10.90
C PHE A 138 16.86 -2.42 -12.42
N LYS A 139 18.06 -2.74 -12.94
CA LYS A 139 18.30 -2.80 -14.39
C LYS A 139 17.31 -3.82 -15.00
N ASN A 140 16.61 -3.44 -16.06
CA ASN A 140 15.59 -4.24 -16.75
C ASN A 140 14.30 -4.51 -15.94
N ILE A 141 14.18 -4.01 -14.70
CA ILE A 141 12.97 -4.15 -13.88
C ILE A 141 12.26 -2.79 -13.75
N ALA A 142 12.99 -1.73 -13.44
CA ALA A 142 12.45 -0.37 -13.40
C ALA A 142 12.55 0.30 -14.77
N GLN A 143 11.69 1.28 -15.01
CA GLN A 143 11.65 2.04 -16.27
C GLN A 143 11.64 3.56 -15.99
N ARG A 144 12.06 4.34 -16.99
CA ARG A 144 11.92 5.78 -16.98
C ARG A 144 10.46 6.17 -17.17
N GLY A 145 9.96 7.04 -16.31
CA GLY A 145 8.65 7.65 -16.45
C GLY A 145 8.72 9.16 -16.36
N LYS A 146 7.64 9.83 -16.73
CA LYS A 146 7.46 11.26 -16.59
C LYS A 146 6.29 11.53 -15.65
N SER A 147 6.50 12.42 -14.69
CA SER A 147 5.47 12.92 -13.77
C SER A 147 5.37 14.44 -13.90
N SER A 148 4.44 15.07 -13.20
CA SER A 148 4.36 16.54 -13.08
C SER A 148 5.66 17.16 -12.54
N MET A 149 6.41 16.41 -11.72
CA MET A 149 7.70 16.79 -11.14
C MET A 149 8.91 16.53 -12.05
N GLY A 150 8.67 16.07 -13.30
CA GLY A 150 9.72 15.76 -14.26
C GLY A 150 9.98 14.26 -14.46
N TRP A 151 11.14 13.95 -15.06
CA TRP A 151 11.56 12.57 -15.33
C TRP A 151 12.05 11.87 -14.06
N PHE A 152 11.69 10.60 -13.92
CA PHE A 152 12.17 9.73 -12.85
C PHE A 152 12.48 8.33 -13.39
N TYR A 153 13.23 7.55 -12.62
CA TYR A 153 13.49 6.14 -12.87
C TYR A 153 13.01 5.30 -11.69
N GLY A 154 12.08 4.38 -11.95
CA GLY A 154 11.48 3.59 -10.88
C GLY A 154 10.14 2.96 -11.26
N PHE A 155 9.23 3.03 -10.32
CA PHE A 155 7.90 2.43 -10.37
C PHE A 155 6.83 3.49 -10.10
N LYS A 156 5.58 3.15 -10.40
CA LYS A 156 4.40 3.86 -9.93
C LYS A 156 3.62 2.95 -8.98
N LEU A 157 3.20 3.49 -7.88
CA LEU A 157 2.24 2.88 -6.98
C LEU A 157 0.89 3.50 -7.25
N HIS A 158 -0.04 2.70 -7.75
CA HIS A 158 -1.44 3.07 -7.93
C HIS A 158 -2.20 2.58 -6.71
N ILE A 159 -2.99 3.45 -6.09
CA ILE A 159 -3.82 3.11 -4.93
C ILE A 159 -5.25 3.57 -5.17
N ILE A 160 -6.19 2.76 -4.69
CA ILE A 160 -7.59 3.15 -4.55
C ILE A 160 -7.89 3.19 -3.06
N VAL A 161 -8.48 4.27 -2.61
CA VAL A 161 -8.85 4.48 -1.20
C VAL A 161 -10.34 4.81 -1.09
N ASN A 162 -10.95 4.52 0.05
CA ASN A 162 -12.32 4.95 0.34
C ASN A 162 -12.35 6.36 0.96
N ASP A 163 -13.54 6.85 1.24
CA ASP A 163 -13.78 8.16 1.88
C ASP A 163 -13.30 8.24 3.34
N LYS A 164 -13.03 7.08 3.98
CA LYS A 164 -12.44 6.97 5.32
C LYS A 164 -10.90 6.99 5.29
N GLY A 165 -10.30 7.04 4.08
CA GLY A 165 -8.85 7.02 3.88
C GLY A 165 -8.21 5.64 4.01
N GLU A 166 -8.99 4.57 3.94
CA GLU A 166 -8.48 3.20 3.95
C GLU A 166 -8.14 2.76 2.53
N ILE A 167 -7.02 2.04 2.36
CA ILE A 167 -6.62 1.48 1.08
C ILE A 167 -7.56 0.32 0.74
N LEU A 168 -8.22 0.39 -0.42
CA LEU A 168 -9.08 -0.67 -0.94
C LEU A 168 -8.30 -1.64 -1.81
N ASN A 169 -7.43 -1.11 -2.66
CA ASN A 169 -6.56 -1.91 -3.51
C ASN A 169 -5.31 -1.11 -3.91
N PHE A 170 -4.29 -1.82 -4.34
CA PHE A 170 -3.05 -1.22 -4.84
C PHE A 170 -2.47 -2.04 -6.00
N MET A 171 -1.72 -1.35 -6.87
CA MET A 171 -0.98 -1.97 -7.96
C MET A 171 0.36 -1.26 -8.16
N ILE A 172 1.40 -2.03 -8.45
CA ILE A 172 2.73 -1.50 -8.75
C ILE A 172 3.00 -1.73 -10.23
N THR A 173 3.37 -0.67 -10.94
CA THR A 173 3.76 -0.73 -12.36
C THR A 173 5.13 -0.11 -12.56
N THR A 174 5.74 -0.37 -13.70
CA THR A 174 6.97 0.35 -14.09
C THR A 174 6.65 1.81 -14.41
N GLY A 175 7.64 2.69 -14.26
CA GLY A 175 7.45 4.14 -14.34
C GLY A 175 6.88 4.66 -15.67
N ASN A 176 7.03 3.92 -16.77
CA ASN A 176 6.55 4.28 -18.10
C ASN A 176 5.07 3.92 -18.38
N VAL A 177 4.43 3.14 -17.51
CA VAL A 177 3.03 2.72 -17.70
C VAL A 177 2.10 3.91 -17.50
N ASP A 178 1.08 4.01 -18.35
CA ASP A 178 0.02 5.04 -18.23
C ASP A 178 -0.82 4.79 -16.97
N ASP A 179 -1.24 5.87 -16.30
CA ASP A 179 -1.99 5.78 -15.03
C ASP A 179 -3.37 5.13 -15.19
N ARG A 180 -3.90 5.09 -16.41
CA ARG A 180 -5.17 4.44 -16.75
C ARG A 180 -5.08 2.92 -16.90
N GLU A 181 -3.89 2.39 -17.22
CA GLU A 181 -3.72 0.95 -17.48
C GLU A 181 -4.15 0.04 -16.32
N PRO A 182 -3.85 0.34 -15.05
CA PRO A 182 -4.34 -0.46 -13.93
C PRO A 182 -5.86 -0.60 -13.88
N LEU A 183 -6.61 0.44 -14.28
CA LEU A 183 -8.07 0.43 -14.26
C LEU A 183 -8.69 -0.48 -15.34
N LYS A 184 -7.92 -0.90 -16.35
CA LYS A 184 -8.33 -1.89 -17.34
C LYS A 184 -8.24 -3.33 -16.82
N ASN A 185 -7.64 -3.52 -15.66
CA ASN A 185 -7.50 -4.81 -15.01
C ASN A 185 -8.64 -5.01 -14.00
N ASN A 186 -9.59 -5.88 -14.32
CA ASN A 186 -10.75 -6.16 -13.48
C ASN A 186 -10.38 -6.58 -12.05
N LYS A 187 -9.23 -7.23 -11.85
CA LYS A 187 -8.74 -7.57 -10.50
C LYS A 187 -8.36 -6.35 -9.66
N PHE A 188 -8.06 -5.22 -10.29
CA PHE A 188 -7.71 -3.99 -9.59
C PHE A 188 -8.95 -3.21 -9.15
N THR A 189 -10.05 -3.36 -9.87
CA THR A 189 -11.35 -2.72 -9.55
C THR A 189 -12.35 -3.69 -8.94
N GLN A 190 -11.96 -4.95 -8.76
CA GLN A 190 -12.78 -5.95 -8.11
C GLN A 190 -13.25 -5.46 -6.73
N ASP A 191 -14.48 -5.70 -6.37
CA ASP A 191 -15.10 -5.32 -5.10
C ASP A 191 -15.23 -3.79 -4.88
N ILE A 192 -15.02 -2.98 -5.95
CA ILE A 192 -15.18 -1.53 -5.92
C ILE A 192 -16.41 -1.15 -6.74
N PHE A 193 -17.30 -0.39 -6.15
CA PHE A 193 -18.55 0.05 -6.76
C PHE A 193 -18.86 1.53 -6.46
N GLY A 194 -19.83 2.08 -7.18
CA GLY A 194 -20.31 3.44 -6.96
C GLY A 194 -19.44 4.50 -7.66
N LYS A 195 -18.98 5.53 -6.97
CA LYS A 195 -18.25 6.67 -7.55
C LYS A 195 -16.75 6.52 -7.36
N LEU A 196 -15.98 6.59 -8.47
CA LEU A 196 -14.52 6.60 -8.47
C LEU A 196 -14.02 8.00 -8.86
N LEU A 197 -13.49 8.74 -7.90
CA LEU A 197 -12.92 10.07 -8.11
C LEU A 197 -11.48 9.95 -8.60
N ALA A 198 -11.17 10.60 -9.72
CA ALA A 198 -9.85 10.54 -10.33
C ALA A 198 -9.34 11.91 -10.78
N ASP A 199 -8.05 12.01 -11.09
CA ASP A 199 -7.49 13.20 -11.70
C ASP A 199 -7.83 13.28 -13.21
N ARG A 200 -7.60 14.45 -13.81
CA ARG A 200 -7.83 14.72 -15.25
C ARG A 200 -7.07 13.75 -16.17
N GLY A 201 -5.96 13.19 -15.70
CA GLY A 201 -5.16 12.21 -16.42
C GLY A 201 -5.91 10.90 -16.72
N TYR A 202 -6.93 10.56 -15.94
CA TYR A 202 -7.72 9.35 -16.09
C TYR A 202 -8.87 9.48 -17.09
N ILE A 203 -9.09 10.65 -17.71
CA ILE A 203 -10.20 10.87 -18.67
C ILE A 203 -9.94 10.07 -19.94
N SER A 204 -10.81 9.09 -20.20
CA SER A 204 -10.90 8.30 -21.42
C SER A 204 -12.34 7.85 -21.60
N LYS A 205 -12.90 8.04 -22.82
CA LYS A 205 -14.28 7.59 -23.13
C LYS A 205 -14.41 6.08 -23.05
N GLU A 206 -13.42 5.37 -23.55
CA GLU A 206 -13.35 3.90 -23.50
C GLU A 206 -13.32 3.40 -22.04
N LEU A 207 -12.43 3.94 -21.22
CA LEU A 207 -12.31 3.57 -19.81
C LEU A 207 -13.59 3.90 -19.03
N PHE A 208 -14.21 5.06 -19.30
CA PHE A 208 -15.48 5.43 -18.68
C PHE A 208 -16.57 4.39 -18.98
N ASN A 209 -16.74 4.02 -20.24
CA ASN A 209 -17.77 3.06 -20.65
C ASN A 209 -17.53 1.67 -20.03
N MET A 210 -16.27 1.22 -20.03
CA MET A 210 -15.90 -0.06 -19.44
C MET A 210 -16.23 -0.11 -17.95
N LEU A 211 -15.76 0.87 -17.16
CA LEU A 211 -16.01 0.93 -15.73
C LEU A 211 -17.50 1.12 -15.40
N PHE A 212 -18.23 1.85 -16.23
CA PHE A 212 -19.67 2.06 -16.01
C PHE A 212 -20.47 0.76 -16.15
N VAL A 213 -20.09 -0.12 -17.08
CA VAL A 213 -20.69 -1.46 -17.22
C VAL A 213 -20.45 -2.30 -15.96
N ASP A 214 -19.27 -2.16 -15.34
CA ASP A 214 -18.91 -2.84 -14.09
C ASP A 214 -19.51 -2.18 -12.82
N GLY A 215 -20.42 -1.19 -12.98
CA GLY A 215 -21.07 -0.51 -11.86
C GLY A 215 -20.21 0.58 -11.18
N LEU A 216 -19.09 0.98 -11.82
CA LEU A 216 -18.16 1.96 -11.31
C LEU A 216 -18.20 3.27 -12.11
N HIS A 217 -18.71 4.34 -11.51
CA HIS A 217 -18.86 5.63 -12.18
C HIS A 217 -17.58 6.47 -12.01
N LEU A 218 -16.74 6.50 -13.06
CA LEU A 218 -15.53 7.31 -13.07
C LEU A 218 -15.85 8.81 -13.14
N MET A 219 -15.38 9.58 -12.16
CA MET A 219 -15.59 11.01 -12.05
C MET A 219 -14.24 11.74 -12.05
N ALA A 220 -14.03 12.59 -13.05
CA ALA A 220 -12.84 13.44 -13.15
C ALA A 220 -13.23 14.84 -13.63
N LYS A 221 -12.48 15.87 -13.20
CA LYS A 221 -12.68 17.23 -13.69
C LYS A 221 -12.37 17.30 -15.18
N LEU A 222 -13.33 17.79 -15.98
CA LEU A 222 -13.15 17.99 -17.41
C LEU A 222 -12.02 19.00 -17.68
N LYS A 223 -11.35 18.84 -18.82
CA LYS A 223 -10.43 19.85 -19.33
C LYS A 223 -11.24 21.07 -19.84
N ASN A 224 -10.64 22.25 -19.78
CA ASN A 224 -11.32 23.52 -20.15
C ASN A 224 -11.88 23.52 -21.59
N ASN A 225 -11.32 22.72 -22.49
CA ASN A 225 -11.73 22.58 -23.88
C ASN A 225 -12.74 21.44 -24.13
N MET A 226 -13.24 20.78 -23.09
CA MET A 226 -14.28 19.75 -23.19
C MET A 226 -15.65 20.37 -22.95
N LYS A 227 -16.67 19.96 -23.74
CA LYS A 227 -18.07 20.36 -23.50
C LYS A 227 -18.48 19.98 -22.10
N GLY A 228 -18.99 20.96 -21.35
CA GLY A 228 -19.42 20.76 -19.98
C GLY A 228 -20.53 19.72 -19.88
N ARG A 229 -20.45 18.86 -18.86
CA ARG A 229 -21.54 17.99 -18.42
C ARG A 229 -22.21 18.66 -17.23
N ILE A 230 -23.54 18.58 -17.16
CA ILE A 230 -24.25 18.99 -15.94
C ILE A 230 -23.82 18.04 -14.82
N ILE A 231 -23.17 18.58 -13.80
CA ILE A 231 -22.70 17.84 -12.64
C ILE A 231 -23.52 18.33 -11.45
N SER A 232 -24.02 17.42 -10.63
CA SER A 232 -24.73 17.78 -9.41
C SER A 232 -23.80 18.58 -8.45
N VAL A 233 -24.38 19.43 -7.61
CA VAL A 233 -23.63 20.18 -6.60
C VAL A 233 -22.86 19.23 -5.67
N SER A 234 -23.51 18.13 -5.25
CA SER A 234 -22.91 17.09 -4.42
C SER A 234 -21.68 16.46 -5.08
N ASP A 235 -21.77 16.14 -6.38
CA ASP A 235 -20.63 15.58 -7.12
C ASP A 235 -19.48 16.58 -7.29
N SER A 236 -19.82 17.85 -7.47
CA SER A 236 -18.82 18.93 -7.51
C SER A 236 -18.05 19.05 -6.19
N ILE A 237 -18.74 18.92 -5.06
CA ILE A 237 -18.14 18.91 -3.72
C ILE A 237 -17.23 17.68 -3.56
N LEU A 238 -17.73 16.49 -3.92
CA LEU A 238 -16.94 15.26 -3.85
C LEU A 238 -15.66 15.34 -4.68
N MET A 239 -15.73 15.88 -5.90
CA MET A 239 -14.54 16.07 -6.73
C MET A 239 -13.50 17.03 -6.12
N ARG A 240 -13.90 17.99 -5.28
CA ARG A 240 -12.96 18.80 -4.50
C ARG A 240 -12.30 17.99 -3.39
N LYS A 241 -13.06 17.07 -2.75
CA LYS A 241 -12.56 16.19 -1.68
C LYS A 241 -11.55 15.14 -2.17
N ARG A 242 -11.39 14.95 -3.49
CA ARG A 242 -10.35 14.11 -4.09
C ARG A 242 -8.94 14.41 -3.54
N ALA A 243 -8.65 15.65 -3.17
CA ALA A 243 -7.37 16.04 -2.58
C ALA A 243 -6.97 15.20 -1.35
N LEU A 244 -7.91 14.46 -0.75
CA LEU A 244 -7.63 13.49 0.31
C LEU A 244 -6.50 12.52 -0.05
N ILE A 245 -6.49 12.01 -1.29
CA ILE A 245 -5.49 11.03 -1.72
C ILE A 245 -4.07 11.62 -1.80
N GLU A 246 -3.95 12.92 -2.01
CA GLU A 246 -2.66 13.61 -1.99
C GLU A 246 -2.06 13.59 -0.58
N THR A 247 -2.89 13.78 0.45
CA THR A 247 -2.49 13.65 1.86
C THR A 247 -2.10 12.20 2.18
N ILE A 248 -2.85 11.22 1.69
CA ILE A 248 -2.51 9.79 1.89
C ILE A 248 -1.19 9.44 1.22
N ASN A 249 -0.96 9.89 -0.01
CA ASN A 249 0.31 9.72 -0.70
C ASN A 249 1.49 10.37 0.04
N ASP A 250 1.25 11.53 0.66
CA ASP A 250 2.24 12.20 1.50
C ASP A 250 2.54 11.40 2.79
N GLU A 251 1.52 10.90 3.48
CA GLU A 251 1.69 10.04 4.66
C GLU A 251 2.44 8.75 4.32
N LEU A 252 2.11 8.10 3.21
CA LEU A 252 2.83 6.91 2.74
C LEU A 252 4.32 7.21 2.49
N LYS A 253 4.66 8.36 1.90
CA LYS A 253 6.04 8.73 1.59
C LYS A 253 6.81 9.26 2.80
N ASN A 254 6.20 10.09 3.62
CA ASN A 254 6.88 10.86 4.66
C ASN A 254 6.70 10.26 6.06
N ILE A 255 5.58 9.62 6.37
CA ILE A 255 5.36 8.91 7.64
C ILE A 255 5.80 7.45 7.48
N CYS A 256 5.21 6.72 6.53
CA CYS A 256 5.55 5.31 6.30
C CYS A 256 6.84 5.13 5.49
N GLN A 257 7.42 6.18 4.93
CA GLN A 257 8.73 6.23 4.26
C GLN A 257 8.96 5.15 3.18
N ILE A 258 7.93 4.85 2.38
CA ILE A 258 7.97 3.80 1.37
C ILE A 258 9.03 4.04 0.26
N GLU A 259 9.49 5.30 0.08
CA GLU A 259 10.44 5.70 -0.97
C GLU A 259 11.88 5.88 -0.46
N HIS A 260 12.13 5.95 0.85
CA HIS A 260 13.41 6.42 1.38
C HIS A 260 14.50 5.37 1.56
N SER A 261 14.20 4.09 1.42
CA SER A 261 15.16 3.01 1.65
C SER A 261 15.97 2.67 0.40
N ARG A 262 17.27 2.39 0.60
CA ARG A 262 18.16 1.87 -0.45
C ARG A 262 18.12 0.35 -0.45
N HIS A 263 17.57 -0.25 -1.49
CA HIS A 263 17.45 -1.69 -1.59
C HIS A 263 18.57 -2.29 -2.43
N ARG A 264 19.05 -3.47 -2.02
CA ARG A 264 20.05 -4.27 -2.75
C ARG A 264 19.44 -5.45 -3.52
N SER A 265 18.13 -5.65 -3.42
CA SER A 265 17.36 -6.62 -4.19
C SER A 265 15.95 -6.13 -4.44
N PHE A 266 15.34 -6.59 -5.52
CA PHE A 266 13.93 -6.29 -5.84
C PHE A 266 12.99 -6.83 -4.77
N THR A 267 13.24 -8.05 -4.26
CA THR A 267 12.43 -8.66 -3.21
C THR A 267 12.40 -7.79 -1.95
N ASN A 268 13.55 -7.29 -1.48
CA ASN A 268 13.59 -6.39 -0.32
C ASN A 268 12.91 -5.05 -0.58
N PHE A 269 12.93 -4.57 -1.82
CA PHE A 269 12.17 -3.38 -2.20
C PHE A 269 10.66 -3.63 -2.06
N ILE A 270 10.14 -4.74 -2.60
CA ILE A 270 8.73 -5.11 -2.47
C ILE A 270 8.36 -5.32 -1.00
N THR A 271 9.17 -6.05 -0.22
CA THR A 271 8.92 -6.23 1.22
C THR A 271 8.77 -4.89 1.93
N ASN A 272 9.69 -3.95 1.69
CA ASN A 272 9.63 -2.63 2.31
C ASN A 272 8.39 -1.85 1.89
N LEU A 273 8.03 -1.87 0.60
CA LEU A 273 6.87 -1.17 0.09
C LEU A 273 5.57 -1.73 0.70
N ILE A 274 5.42 -3.05 0.70
CA ILE A 274 4.24 -3.73 1.28
C ILE A 274 4.17 -3.48 2.80
N SER A 275 5.30 -3.58 3.52
CA SER A 275 5.35 -3.25 4.96
C SER A 275 4.91 -1.82 5.25
N GLY A 276 5.26 -0.87 4.37
CA GLY A 276 4.83 0.52 4.49
C GLY A 276 3.32 0.69 4.27
N LEU A 277 2.73 -0.04 3.31
CA LEU A 277 1.27 -0.05 3.10
C LEU A 277 0.54 -0.69 4.31
N VAL A 278 1.08 -1.79 4.84
CA VAL A 278 0.57 -2.40 6.09
C VAL A 278 0.67 -1.41 7.26
N ALA A 279 1.82 -0.76 7.43
CA ALA A 279 2.01 0.21 8.51
C ALA A 279 1.02 1.38 8.42
N TYR A 280 0.69 1.83 7.21
CA TYR A 280 -0.34 2.85 6.99
C TYR A 280 -1.71 2.41 7.56
N SER A 281 -2.09 1.14 7.41
CA SER A 281 -3.38 0.65 7.96
C SER A 281 -3.43 0.71 9.49
N PHE A 282 -2.28 0.65 10.17
CA PHE A 282 -2.15 0.75 11.62
C PHE A 282 -1.95 2.18 12.15
N LEU A 283 -1.96 3.21 11.29
CA LEU A 283 -1.90 4.60 11.76
C LEU A 283 -3.13 4.92 12.61
N PRO A 284 -2.96 5.63 13.74
CA PRO A 284 -4.04 5.90 14.69
C PRO A 284 -5.12 6.83 14.12
N LYS A 285 -4.75 7.62 13.11
CA LYS A 285 -5.65 8.56 12.44
C LYS A 285 -5.34 8.54 10.96
N LYS A 286 -6.38 8.30 10.15
CA LYS A 286 -6.31 8.40 8.69
C LYS A 286 -7.01 9.66 8.20
N PRO A 287 -6.54 10.29 7.12
CA PRO A 287 -7.26 11.33 6.42
C PRO A 287 -8.63 10.81 5.98
N ARG A 288 -9.70 11.57 6.18
CA ARG A 288 -11.06 11.15 5.81
C ARG A 288 -11.88 12.30 5.25
N ILE A 289 -12.85 12.01 4.39
CA ILE A 289 -13.85 12.98 3.97
C ILE A 289 -14.78 13.25 5.16
N ARG A 290 -14.91 14.51 5.52
CA ARG A 290 -15.92 14.95 6.47
C ARG A 290 -17.16 15.34 5.68
N TYR A 291 -18.26 14.64 5.93
CA TYR A 291 -19.59 15.06 5.50
C TYR A 291 -20.11 16.03 6.55
N GLU A 292 -20.41 17.27 6.15
CA GLU A 292 -21.19 18.15 6.99
C GLU A 292 -22.56 17.48 7.15
N LYS A 293 -22.96 17.20 8.39
CA LYS A 293 -24.36 16.87 8.65
C LYS A 293 -25.13 18.10 8.18
N GLU A 294 -25.92 17.97 7.11
CA GLU A 294 -27.01 18.90 6.89
C GLU A 294 -27.89 18.79 8.15
N GLU A 295 -27.74 19.76 9.05
CA GLU A 295 -28.85 20.06 9.96
C GLU A 295 -30.01 20.38 9.03
N THR A 296 -30.92 19.46 8.91
CA THR A 296 -32.25 19.72 8.34
C THR A 296 -32.85 20.78 9.22
N LYS A 297 -32.53 22.04 8.96
CA LYS A 297 -33.38 23.15 9.37
C LYS A 297 -34.67 22.97 8.57
N GLN A 298 -35.53 22.16 9.12
CA GLN A 298 -36.91 22.12 8.73
C GLN A 298 -37.44 23.55 8.99
N LEU A 299 -37.44 24.37 7.94
CA LEU A 299 -38.16 25.64 7.96
C LEU A 299 -39.61 25.23 8.17
N ALA A 300 -40.10 25.36 9.40
CA ALA A 300 -41.51 25.34 9.68
C ALA A 300 -42.09 26.56 8.95
N LEU A 301 -42.72 26.28 7.82
CA LEU A 301 -43.58 27.25 7.15
C LEU A 301 -44.88 27.30 7.98
N PHE A 302 -45.03 28.37 8.75
CA PHE A 302 -46.33 28.84 9.23
C PHE A 302 -46.76 30.00 8.34
#